data_84d0cb0ba55c0c23052e06627ee09eca
#
_entry.id   84d0cb0ba55c0c23052e06627ee09eca
#
_cell.length_a   1.000
_cell.length_b   1.000
_cell.length_c   1.000
_cell.angle_alpha   90.00
_cell.angle_beta   90.00
_cell.angle_gamma   90.00
#
_symmetry.space_group_name_H-M   'P 1'
#
loop_
_entity.id
_entity.type
_entity.pdbx_description
1 polymer ?
#
loop_
_entity_poly.entity_id
_entity_poly.type
_entity_poly.pdbx_seq_one_letter_code
_entity_poly.pdbx_strand_id
1 'polypeptide(L)'
;MKSFCISSLTLLLLSILSIHAQDNFRVVSPEQLKPTVFDFLDDHRNLSDTELSKSLKEYLVAQGYTFVLVSVSKTAGVTTLQVKPGFMGKAKVAGNQYLDEDGILDHLDWETGQPFNYSKFYNQTSRLNRYRFVQVDSKLKPVRGHDGEIQVNADFNVEDQLPLSPYISISNDGTEQSSGWRTRVGLEIWENFMPNDRLNLSYSLDPKDASQLSSYFASYQFGSSDFTQTVYAGYSDSEYENVTSSSLNMDIAGDGFFAGYSAVYPIGLVDPDSLAVNFGFSYLDLSSQIYLGNNKLLASDEDLTLFLPRIGLQGKFANPFGLRGDGFWSLGAVSDLSSSDDNELNIQNPELEKGFWVPKVSFAIVEPVEFLGAKGGIKFKLDGQASSEPLPTSLKKSIGGIASVRGYREREAYGDTGMSMSLEYSMMSEKTSIFGLDGNVQNIFFYDAGYVSNEGVMASVNDSTGMQSFGAGLIGNFEETADISLQVGVPLADTLNTPMHDARTHFSINFRF
;
A
#
# COMPACT_ATOMS: atom_id res chain seq x y z
N MET A 1 -22.49 -32.50 18.60
CA MET A 1 -22.67 -32.22 20.05
C MET A 1 -21.50 -31.37 20.53
N LYS A 2 -21.82 -30.27 21.18
CA LYS A 2 -21.00 -29.20 21.78
C LYS A 2 -20.70 -28.01 20.86
N SER A 3 -21.71 -27.18 20.77
CA SER A 3 -21.70 -25.74 20.62
C SER A 3 -20.74 -25.13 21.66
N PHE A 4 -19.73 -24.38 21.23
CA PHE A 4 -18.91 -23.59 22.14
C PHE A 4 -19.26 -22.10 21.96
N CYS A 5 -19.76 -21.54 23.07
CA CYS A 5 -20.19 -20.17 23.23
C CYS A 5 -19.10 -19.14 22.92
N ILE A 6 -19.34 -18.33 21.88
CA ILE A 6 -18.68 -17.03 21.64
C ILE A 6 -19.59 -15.88 22.11
N SER A 7 -20.50 -16.11 23.01
CA SER A 7 -21.45 -15.09 23.49
C SER A 7 -21.10 -14.40 24.81
N SER A 8 -19.95 -14.75 25.44
CA SER A 8 -19.61 -14.20 26.76
C SER A 8 -18.58 -13.05 26.75
N LEU A 9 -17.84 -12.85 25.65
CA LEU A 9 -16.84 -11.76 25.57
C LEU A 9 -17.42 -10.46 24.99
N THR A 10 -18.44 -10.56 24.13
CA THR A 10 -19.15 -9.41 23.56
C THR A 10 -20.11 -8.75 24.56
N LEU A 11 -20.60 -9.49 25.56
CA LEU A 11 -21.45 -8.92 26.61
C LEU A 11 -20.65 -8.21 27.72
N LEU A 12 -19.37 -8.51 27.88
CA LEU A 12 -18.51 -7.86 28.90
C LEU A 12 -17.97 -6.50 28.42
N LEU A 13 -17.88 -6.28 27.11
CA LEU A 13 -17.50 -4.98 26.53
C LEU A 13 -18.68 -4.00 26.41
N LEU A 14 -19.91 -4.52 26.36
CA LEU A 14 -21.13 -3.70 26.34
C LEU A 14 -21.60 -3.27 27.72
N SER A 15 -21.09 -3.86 28.81
CA SER A 15 -21.43 -3.50 30.20
C SER A 15 -20.55 -2.39 30.79
N ILE A 16 -19.48 -1.97 30.12
CA ILE A 16 -18.61 -0.87 30.57
C ILE A 16 -19.09 0.51 30.07
N LEU A 17 -20.04 0.52 29.10
CA LEU A 17 -20.57 1.76 28.50
C LEU A 17 -21.81 2.33 29.21
N SER A 18 -22.20 1.83 30.39
CA SER A 18 -23.41 2.27 31.09
C SER A 18 -23.22 2.82 32.51
N ILE A 19 -22.01 3.25 32.88
CA ILE A 19 -21.76 3.87 34.18
C ILE A 19 -21.25 5.32 33.98
N HIS A 20 -22.11 6.18 33.45
CA HIS A 20 -21.94 7.64 33.58
C HIS A 20 -23.30 8.34 33.81
N ALA A 21 -24.10 7.76 34.68
CA ALA A 21 -25.37 8.35 35.14
C ALA A 21 -25.22 8.96 36.55
N GLN A 22 -24.29 9.88 36.70
CA GLN A 22 -24.21 10.72 37.92
C GLN A 22 -23.80 12.17 37.62
N ASP A 23 -24.17 12.72 36.48
CA ASP A 23 -23.89 14.09 36.16
C ASP A 23 -25.18 14.85 35.79
N ASN A 24 -25.30 16.06 36.29
CA ASN A 24 -26.40 17.00 36.04
C ASN A 24 -26.49 17.43 34.55
N PHE A 25 -25.97 16.62 33.60
CA PHE A 25 -25.99 16.86 32.17
C PHE A 25 -26.92 15.92 31.43
N ARG A 26 -27.75 16.46 30.56
CA ARG A 26 -28.55 15.73 29.61
C ARG A 26 -28.16 16.12 28.19
N VAL A 27 -27.67 15.17 27.39
CA VAL A 27 -27.31 15.41 25.98
C VAL A 27 -28.46 14.97 25.08
N VAL A 28 -28.97 15.90 24.27
CA VAL A 28 -29.96 15.65 23.22
C VAL A 28 -29.28 15.90 21.87
N SER A 29 -28.87 14.82 21.22
CA SER A 29 -28.19 14.81 19.92
C SER A 29 -28.49 13.52 19.18
N PRO A 30 -28.22 13.42 17.87
CA PRO A 30 -28.18 12.13 17.18
C PRO A 30 -27.22 11.17 17.88
N GLU A 31 -27.56 9.87 17.87
CA GLU A 31 -26.77 8.84 18.57
C GLU A 31 -25.29 8.84 18.16
N GLN A 32 -25.03 9.06 16.88
CA GLN A 32 -23.66 9.09 16.32
C GLN A 32 -22.79 10.24 16.86
N LEU A 33 -23.41 11.35 17.29
CA LEU A 33 -22.67 12.48 17.87
C LEU A 33 -22.52 12.40 19.39
N LYS A 34 -23.29 11.56 20.07
CA LYS A 34 -23.23 11.45 21.53
C LYS A 34 -21.82 11.19 22.06
N PRO A 35 -21.06 10.22 21.52
CA PRO A 35 -19.68 9.97 21.98
C PRO A 35 -18.82 11.24 21.89
N THR A 36 -18.82 11.90 20.74
CA THR A 36 -18.05 13.13 20.52
C THR A 36 -18.42 14.27 21.49
N VAL A 37 -19.72 14.39 21.83
CA VAL A 37 -20.18 15.39 22.79
C VAL A 37 -19.77 15.01 24.21
N PHE A 38 -19.80 13.73 24.58
CA PHE A 38 -19.35 13.28 25.90
C PHE A 38 -17.85 13.44 26.06
N ASP A 39 -17.05 13.11 25.07
CA ASP A 39 -15.59 13.31 25.09
C ASP A 39 -15.25 14.80 25.34
N PHE A 40 -15.96 15.71 24.69
CA PHE A 40 -15.78 17.13 24.95
C PHE A 40 -16.17 17.52 26.39
N LEU A 41 -17.27 16.96 26.90
CA LEU A 41 -17.77 17.27 28.25
C LEU A 41 -16.83 16.82 29.36
N ASP A 42 -16.08 15.74 29.17
CA ASP A 42 -15.18 15.22 30.18
C ASP A 42 -14.14 16.26 30.62
N ASP A 43 -13.68 17.09 29.70
CA ASP A 43 -12.69 18.14 29.98
C ASP A 43 -13.30 19.52 30.26
N HIS A 44 -14.60 19.76 29.96
CA HIS A 44 -15.18 21.10 29.91
C HIS A 44 -16.40 21.30 30.83
N ARG A 45 -16.63 20.46 31.82
CA ARG A 45 -17.80 20.48 32.72
C ARG A 45 -17.95 21.77 33.58
N ASN A 46 -16.87 22.53 33.76
CA ASN A 46 -16.84 23.71 34.64
C ASN A 46 -17.12 25.01 33.92
N LEU A 47 -17.39 24.99 32.62
CA LEU A 47 -17.68 26.18 31.84
C LEU A 47 -19.09 26.74 32.15
N SER A 48 -19.26 28.04 32.00
CA SER A 48 -20.59 28.65 32.02
C SER A 48 -21.43 28.22 30.82
N ASP A 49 -22.76 28.25 30.92
CA ASP A 49 -23.68 27.77 29.86
C ASP A 49 -23.38 28.42 28.49
N THR A 50 -23.00 29.70 28.48
CA THR A 50 -22.66 30.44 27.25
C THR A 50 -21.32 30.02 26.68
N GLU A 51 -20.31 29.85 27.54
CA GLU A 51 -18.99 29.38 27.14
C GLU A 51 -19.05 27.93 26.67
N LEU A 52 -19.80 27.08 27.37
CA LEU A 52 -20.01 25.67 27.03
C LEU A 52 -20.64 25.52 25.64
N SER A 53 -21.69 26.29 25.35
CA SER A 53 -22.35 26.31 24.04
C SER A 53 -21.39 26.74 22.92
N LYS A 54 -20.59 27.79 23.17
CA LYS A 54 -19.63 28.30 22.18
C LYS A 54 -18.49 27.32 21.95
N SER A 55 -17.86 26.83 23.01
CA SER A 55 -16.71 25.94 22.92
C SER A 55 -17.10 24.57 22.32
N LEU A 56 -18.27 24.03 22.69
CA LEU A 56 -18.77 22.79 22.08
C LEU A 56 -19.06 22.98 20.58
N LYS A 57 -19.62 24.13 20.19
CA LYS A 57 -19.82 24.41 18.76
C LYS A 57 -18.50 24.50 18.01
N GLU A 58 -17.50 25.20 18.55
CA GLU A 58 -16.17 25.33 17.96
C GLU A 58 -15.49 23.95 17.84
N TYR A 59 -15.60 23.14 18.88
CA TYR A 59 -15.10 21.76 18.87
C TYR A 59 -15.76 20.91 17.78
N LEU A 60 -17.10 20.91 17.68
CA LEU A 60 -17.83 20.15 16.67
C LEU A 60 -17.52 20.63 15.24
N VAL A 61 -17.33 21.94 15.06
CA VAL A 61 -16.90 22.49 13.76
C VAL A 61 -15.50 21.99 13.41
N ALA A 62 -14.58 21.94 14.37
CA ALA A 62 -13.25 21.36 14.17
C ALA A 62 -13.30 19.87 13.84
N GLN A 63 -14.31 19.14 14.33
CA GLN A 63 -14.58 17.74 13.96
C GLN A 63 -15.34 17.58 12.62
N GLY A 64 -15.53 18.68 11.87
CA GLY A 64 -16.16 18.69 10.54
C GLY A 64 -17.67 18.94 10.50
N TYR A 65 -18.35 19.12 11.62
CA TYR A 65 -19.78 19.44 11.68
C TYR A 65 -20.03 20.95 11.47
N THR A 66 -19.77 21.45 10.28
CA THR A 66 -19.82 22.89 9.93
C THR A 66 -21.20 23.52 10.12
N PHE A 67 -22.28 22.76 9.96
CA PHE A 67 -23.67 23.23 10.08
C PHE A 67 -24.30 22.78 11.40
N VAL A 68 -23.62 22.99 12.53
CA VAL A 68 -24.13 22.58 13.84
C VAL A 68 -24.74 23.75 14.63
N LEU A 69 -25.89 23.50 15.24
CA LEU A 69 -26.52 24.37 16.22
C LEU A 69 -26.38 23.75 17.61
N VAL A 70 -25.83 24.52 18.55
CA VAL A 70 -25.69 24.10 19.94
C VAL A 70 -26.47 25.07 20.82
N SER A 71 -27.32 24.53 21.68
CA SER A 71 -28.00 25.33 22.73
C SER A 71 -27.89 24.62 24.07
N VAL A 72 -27.75 25.42 25.12
CA VAL A 72 -27.67 24.96 26.50
C VAL A 72 -28.85 25.56 27.27
N SER A 73 -29.55 24.73 28.02
CA SER A 73 -30.63 25.16 28.91
C SER A 73 -30.52 24.45 30.25
N LYS A 74 -30.86 25.16 31.34
CA LYS A 74 -30.81 24.61 32.68
C LYS A 74 -32.20 24.60 33.31
N THR A 75 -32.66 23.43 33.69
CA THR A 75 -33.97 23.22 34.31
C THR A 75 -33.84 22.30 35.52
N ALA A 76 -34.34 22.73 36.68
CA ALA A 76 -34.33 21.94 37.90
C ALA A 76 -32.94 21.36 38.29
N GLY A 77 -31.87 22.09 38.01
CA GLY A 77 -30.49 21.69 38.33
C GLY A 77 -29.84 20.78 37.28
N VAL A 78 -30.56 20.37 36.21
CA VAL A 78 -30.05 19.61 35.09
C VAL A 78 -29.72 20.52 33.92
N THR A 79 -28.49 20.50 33.46
CA THR A 79 -28.03 21.20 32.27
C THR A 79 -28.31 20.34 31.04
N THR A 80 -29.20 20.81 30.15
CA THR A 80 -29.52 20.12 28.89
C THR A 80 -28.76 20.74 27.74
N LEU A 81 -27.89 19.96 27.11
CA LEU A 81 -27.19 20.28 25.87
C LEU A 81 -27.98 19.75 24.69
N GLN A 82 -28.47 20.67 23.85
CA GLN A 82 -29.14 20.29 22.61
C GLN A 82 -28.20 20.56 21.44
N VAL A 83 -27.80 19.51 20.74
CA VAL A 83 -26.92 19.56 19.55
C VAL A 83 -27.72 19.15 18.34
N LYS A 84 -27.93 20.07 17.41
CA LYS A 84 -28.59 19.82 16.13
C LYS A 84 -27.57 20.03 15.01
N PRO A 85 -27.01 18.94 14.42
CA PRO A 85 -26.16 19.06 13.24
C PRO A 85 -27.01 19.42 12.02
N GLY A 86 -26.37 19.85 10.94
CA GLY A 86 -27.00 19.78 9.62
C GLY A 86 -27.15 18.32 9.21
N PHE A 87 -28.24 18.00 8.51
CA PHE A 87 -28.50 16.65 7.98
C PHE A 87 -28.33 16.63 6.47
N MET A 88 -27.85 15.51 5.94
CA MET A 88 -27.83 15.27 4.49
C MET A 88 -29.25 15.32 3.95
N GLY A 89 -29.48 16.18 2.98
CA GLY A 89 -30.74 16.37 2.30
C GLY A 89 -30.78 15.64 0.96
N LYS A 90 -31.56 16.19 0.03
CA LYS A 90 -31.65 15.64 -1.31
C LYS A 90 -30.34 15.82 -2.07
N ALA A 91 -29.89 14.76 -2.71
CA ALA A 91 -28.81 14.79 -3.70
C ALA A 91 -29.42 14.79 -5.12
N LYS A 92 -28.69 15.36 -6.05
CA LYS A 92 -28.96 15.28 -7.48
C LYS A 92 -27.64 14.99 -8.17
N VAL A 93 -27.58 13.89 -8.90
CA VAL A 93 -26.45 13.49 -9.74
C VAL A 93 -26.77 13.81 -11.19
N ALA A 94 -25.81 14.34 -11.94
CA ALA A 94 -25.97 14.66 -13.35
C ALA A 94 -24.62 14.53 -14.09
N GLY A 95 -24.67 14.09 -15.34
CA GLY A 95 -23.49 13.98 -16.22
C GLY A 95 -22.86 12.60 -16.28
N ASN A 96 -23.19 11.71 -15.31
CA ASN A 96 -22.72 10.33 -15.28
C ASN A 96 -23.21 9.52 -16.50
N GLN A 97 -22.35 8.67 -17.04
CA GLN A 97 -22.60 7.81 -18.21
C GLN A 97 -22.37 6.32 -17.89
N TYR A 98 -21.40 5.99 -17.06
CA TYR A 98 -20.96 4.62 -16.74
C TYR A 98 -21.27 4.23 -15.32
N LEU A 99 -21.12 5.15 -14.36
CA LEU A 99 -21.51 4.92 -12.98
C LEU A 99 -22.99 5.27 -12.80
N ASP A 100 -23.72 4.48 -12.04
CA ASP A 100 -25.08 4.82 -11.66
C ASP A 100 -25.14 5.85 -10.52
N GLU A 101 -26.31 6.47 -10.34
CA GLU A 101 -26.52 7.48 -9.31
C GLU A 101 -26.30 6.91 -7.90
N ASP A 102 -26.81 5.69 -7.64
CA ASP A 102 -26.72 5.03 -6.34
C ASP A 102 -25.25 4.71 -6.00
N GLY A 103 -24.48 4.20 -6.96
CA GLY A 103 -23.05 3.94 -6.77
C GLY A 103 -22.25 5.20 -6.45
N ILE A 104 -22.54 6.32 -7.12
CA ILE A 104 -21.89 7.61 -6.81
C ILE A 104 -22.24 8.08 -5.40
N LEU A 105 -23.50 7.96 -5.00
CA LEU A 105 -23.94 8.36 -3.66
C LEU A 105 -23.36 7.45 -2.56
N ASP A 106 -23.21 6.16 -2.83
CA ASP A 106 -22.55 5.21 -1.94
C ASP A 106 -21.05 5.56 -1.74
N HIS A 107 -20.37 5.92 -2.82
CA HIS A 107 -18.97 6.41 -2.73
C HIS A 107 -18.80 7.65 -1.86
N LEU A 108 -19.79 8.52 -1.90
CA LEU A 108 -19.81 9.76 -1.13
C LEU A 108 -20.37 9.58 0.29
N ASP A 109 -20.78 8.36 0.67
CA ASP A 109 -21.52 8.09 1.91
C ASP A 109 -22.72 9.07 2.09
N TRP A 110 -23.41 9.39 0.98
CA TRP A 110 -24.52 10.34 0.99
C TRP A 110 -25.84 9.65 1.27
N GLU A 111 -26.23 9.64 2.54
CA GLU A 111 -27.50 9.07 2.98
C GLU A 111 -28.41 10.17 3.55
N THR A 112 -29.57 10.38 2.94
CA THR A 112 -30.54 11.40 3.36
C THR A 112 -30.98 11.17 4.80
N GLY A 113 -30.90 12.23 5.63
CA GLY A 113 -31.29 12.18 7.04
C GLY A 113 -30.15 11.87 8.01
N GLN A 114 -28.98 11.49 7.54
CA GLN A 114 -27.79 11.33 8.38
C GLN A 114 -27.13 12.69 8.69
N PRO A 115 -26.44 12.83 9.83
CA PRO A 115 -25.71 14.03 10.16
C PRO A 115 -24.63 14.33 9.11
N PHE A 116 -24.65 15.56 8.59
CA PHE A 116 -23.68 16.00 7.61
C PHE A 116 -22.34 16.39 8.27
N ASN A 117 -21.25 15.74 7.85
CA ASN A 117 -19.90 16.07 8.24
C ASN A 117 -19.09 16.49 7.01
N TYR A 118 -18.68 17.76 6.97
CA TYR A 118 -17.96 18.34 5.83
C TYR A 118 -16.57 17.70 5.62
N SER A 119 -15.85 17.41 6.70
CA SER A 119 -14.53 16.79 6.59
C SER A 119 -14.61 15.39 6.00
N LYS A 120 -15.60 14.58 6.45
CA LYS A 120 -15.86 13.26 5.89
C LYS A 120 -16.25 13.37 4.42
N PHE A 121 -17.19 14.23 4.09
CA PHE A 121 -17.64 14.50 2.71
C PHE A 121 -16.48 14.94 1.79
N TYR A 122 -15.65 15.87 2.25
CA TYR A 122 -14.49 16.34 1.48
C TYR A 122 -13.48 15.20 1.22
N ASN A 123 -13.21 14.38 2.22
CA ASN A 123 -12.32 13.24 2.08
C ASN A 123 -12.87 12.19 1.09
N GLN A 124 -14.17 11.90 1.14
CA GLN A 124 -14.83 10.98 0.21
C GLN A 124 -14.80 11.51 -1.23
N THR A 125 -15.16 12.77 -1.43
CA THR A 125 -15.10 13.43 -2.76
C THR A 125 -13.67 13.46 -3.29
N SER A 126 -12.70 13.84 -2.44
CA SER A 126 -11.28 13.86 -2.83
C SER A 126 -10.75 12.46 -3.16
N ARG A 127 -11.26 11.42 -2.48
CA ARG A 127 -10.90 10.04 -2.75
C ARG A 127 -11.49 9.56 -4.07
N LEU A 128 -12.76 9.84 -4.34
CA LEU A 128 -13.42 9.48 -5.59
C LEU A 128 -12.72 10.18 -6.78
N ASN A 129 -12.36 11.45 -6.64
CA ASN A 129 -11.65 12.21 -7.66
C ASN A 129 -10.17 11.80 -7.87
N ARG A 130 -9.64 10.82 -7.13
CA ARG A 130 -8.34 10.20 -7.42
C ARG A 130 -8.42 9.08 -8.45
N TYR A 131 -9.62 8.56 -8.71
CA TYR A 131 -9.80 7.57 -9.76
C TYR A 131 -9.77 8.26 -11.13
N ARG A 132 -9.08 7.65 -12.09
CA ARG A 132 -9.00 8.17 -13.47
C ARG A 132 -10.33 8.23 -14.17
N PHE A 133 -11.22 7.32 -13.83
CA PHE A 133 -12.48 7.12 -14.56
C PHE A 133 -13.62 8.00 -14.06
N VAL A 134 -13.43 8.82 -13.01
CA VAL A 134 -14.49 9.65 -12.48
C VAL A 134 -13.97 10.96 -11.89
N GLN A 135 -14.66 12.06 -12.22
CA GLN A 135 -14.47 13.37 -11.61
C GLN A 135 -15.82 13.88 -11.12
N VAL A 136 -15.89 14.30 -9.87
CA VAL A 136 -17.11 14.81 -9.24
C VAL A 136 -16.89 16.22 -8.74
N ASP A 137 -17.66 17.15 -9.30
CA ASP A 137 -17.82 18.50 -8.78
C ASP A 137 -19.08 18.59 -7.93
N SER A 138 -18.96 19.13 -6.73
CA SER A 138 -20.09 19.21 -5.77
C SER A 138 -20.47 20.65 -5.45
N LYS A 139 -21.78 20.92 -5.41
CA LYS A 139 -22.36 22.18 -4.92
C LYS A 139 -23.29 21.90 -3.75
N LEU A 140 -22.86 22.24 -2.54
CA LEU A 140 -23.66 22.11 -1.33
C LEU A 140 -24.62 23.29 -1.17
N LYS A 141 -25.87 23.02 -0.85
CA LYS A 141 -26.95 24.01 -0.70
C LYS A 141 -27.64 23.80 0.68
N PRO A 142 -27.15 24.47 1.73
CA PRO A 142 -27.81 24.41 3.03
C PRO A 142 -29.16 25.13 2.97
N VAL A 143 -30.21 24.42 3.38
CA VAL A 143 -31.59 24.91 3.45
C VAL A 143 -32.07 24.81 4.89
N ARG A 144 -32.66 25.86 5.43
CA ARG A 144 -33.24 25.84 6.77
C ARG A 144 -34.68 25.37 6.70
N GLY A 145 -35.00 24.29 7.38
CA GLY A 145 -36.36 23.76 7.53
C GLY A 145 -37.24 24.61 8.47
N HIS A 146 -38.54 24.30 8.50
CA HIS A 146 -39.51 25.00 9.35
C HIS A 146 -39.19 24.89 10.84
N ASP A 147 -38.61 23.79 11.28
CA ASP A 147 -38.22 23.53 12.69
C ASP A 147 -36.84 24.06 13.06
N GLY A 148 -36.24 24.89 12.18
CA GLY A 148 -34.91 25.43 12.35
C GLY A 148 -33.77 24.44 12.08
N GLU A 149 -34.08 23.24 11.68
CA GLU A 149 -33.10 22.24 11.23
C GLU A 149 -32.45 22.67 9.91
N ILE A 150 -31.17 22.34 9.75
CA ILE A 150 -30.44 22.62 8.52
C ILE A 150 -30.37 21.33 7.72
N GLN A 151 -30.92 21.33 6.51
CA GLN A 151 -30.73 20.29 5.54
C GLN A 151 -29.68 20.75 4.50
N VAL A 152 -28.67 19.93 4.25
CA VAL A 152 -27.64 20.20 3.26
C VAL A 152 -27.97 19.39 2.01
N ASN A 153 -28.58 20.04 1.01
CA ASN A 153 -28.79 19.43 -0.30
C ASN A 153 -27.50 19.53 -1.11
N ALA A 154 -27.30 18.61 -2.06
CA ALA A 154 -26.13 18.60 -2.93
C ALA A 154 -26.53 18.43 -4.40
N ASP A 155 -25.87 19.17 -5.28
CA ASP A 155 -25.84 18.89 -6.72
C ASP A 155 -24.44 18.37 -7.05
N PHE A 156 -24.36 17.15 -7.58
CA PHE A 156 -23.14 16.52 -8.08
C PHE A 156 -23.12 16.54 -9.60
N ASN A 157 -22.11 17.18 -10.16
CA ASN A 157 -21.83 17.09 -11.58
C ASN A 157 -20.70 16.09 -11.79
N VAL A 158 -20.97 15.02 -12.52
CA VAL A 158 -20.07 13.87 -12.68
C VAL A 158 -19.62 13.81 -14.13
N GLU A 159 -18.32 13.69 -14.32
CA GLU A 159 -17.70 13.34 -15.58
C GLU A 159 -17.04 11.98 -15.37
N ASP A 160 -17.58 10.92 -15.99
CA ASP A 160 -17.09 9.57 -15.83
C ASP A 160 -16.72 8.92 -17.17
N GLN A 161 -15.85 7.93 -17.09
CA GLN A 161 -15.38 7.10 -18.20
C GLN A 161 -15.59 5.63 -17.82
N LEU A 162 -15.43 4.74 -18.79
CA LEU A 162 -15.47 3.30 -18.52
C LEU A 162 -14.43 2.95 -17.45
N PRO A 163 -14.83 2.32 -16.32
CA PRO A 163 -13.92 2.00 -15.21
C PRO A 163 -12.98 0.81 -15.54
N LEU A 164 -12.28 0.92 -16.66
CA LEU A 164 -11.40 -0.10 -17.22
C LEU A 164 -10.17 0.56 -17.83
N SER A 165 -8.97 0.12 -17.42
CA SER A 165 -7.71 0.66 -17.92
C SER A 165 -6.78 -0.47 -18.36
N PRO A 166 -6.69 -0.76 -19.65
CA PRO A 166 -5.63 -1.60 -20.19
C PRO A 166 -4.28 -0.90 -20.05
N TYR A 167 -3.24 -1.67 -19.83
CA TYR A 167 -1.88 -1.13 -19.79
C TYR A 167 -0.86 -2.07 -20.43
N ILE A 168 0.23 -1.48 -20.91
CA ILE A 168 1.43 -2.20 -21.33
C ILE A 168 2.65 -1.57 -20.68
N SER A 169 3.53 -2.39 -20.12
CA SER A 169 4.78 -1.98 -19.51
C SER A 169 5.95 -2.72 -20.14
N ILE A 170 7.05 -2.01 -20.42
CA ILE A 170 8.30 -2.56 -20.90
C ILE A 170 9.40 -2.05 -19.96
N SER A 171 10.23 -2.95 -19.46
CA SER A 171 11.35 -2.62 -18.57
C SER A 171 12.54 -3.53 -18.81
N ASN A 172 13.72 -3.11 -18.36
CA ASN A 172 14.93 -3.93 -18.36
C ASN A 172 15.29 -4.41 -16.94
N ASP A 173 14.28 -4.73 -16.14
CA ASP A 173 14.38 -5.29 -14.80
C ASP A 173 14.37 -6.83 -14.76
N GLY A 174 14.58 -7.47 -15.89
CA GLY A 174 14.80 -8.89 -15.97
C GLY A 174 16.15 -9.34 -15.43
N THR A 175 16.25 -10.60 -15.03
CA THR A 175 17.52 -11.21 -14.62
C THR A 175 18.39 -11.52 -15.85
N GLU A 176 19.69 -11.73 -15.65
CA GLU A 176 20.59 -12.09 -16.76
C GLU A 176 20.38 -13.48 -17.32
N GLN A 177 19.80 -14.38 -16.54
CA GLN A 177 19.39 -15.72 -16.99
C GLN A 177 18.31 -15.64 -18.07
N SER A 178 17.45 -14.62 -18.03
CA SER A 178 16.55 -14.23 -19.11
C SER A 178 17.20 -13.17 -20.00
N SER A 179 16.48 -12.60 -20.95
CA SER A 179 17.03 -11.53 -21.82
C SER A 179 17.34 -10.21 -21.11
N GLY A 180 17.06 -10.10 -19.83
CA GLY A 180 17.13 -8.86 -19.06
C GLY A 180 15.94 -7.92 -19.27
N TRP A 181 15.04 -8.23 -20.17
CA TRP A 181 13.85 -7.44 -20.48
C TRP A 181 12.57 -8.10 -19.97
N ARG A 182 11.58 -7.29 -19.69
CA ARG A 182 10.22 -7.71 -19.32
C ARG A 182 9.21 -6.90 -20.08
N THR A 183 8.21 -7.58 -20.62
CA THR A 183 6.98 -6.95 -21.10
C THR A 183 5.83 -7.44 -20.27
N ARG A 184 4.99 -6.51 -19.81
CA ARG A 184 3.77 -6.83 -19.08
C ARG A 184 2.60 -6.19 -19.78
N VAL A 185 1.57 -6.95 -20.04
CA VAL A 185 0.26 -6.46 -20.47
C VAL A 185 -0.73 -6.74 -19.36
N GLY A 186 -1.62 -5.80 -19.10
CA GLY A 186 -2.58 -5.97 -18.03
C GLY A 186 -3.83 -5.16 -18.21
N LEU A 187 -4.76 -5.40 -17.32
CA LEU A 187 -6.06 -4.79 -17.29
C LEU A 187 -6.44 -4.50 -15.83
N GLU A 188 -6.75 -3.26 -15.55
CA GLU A 188 -7.36 -2.86 -14.29
C GLU A 188 -8.82 -2.56 -14.52
N ILE A 189 -9.70 -3.10 -13.67
CA ILE A 189 -11.14 -2.89 -13.73
C ILE A 189 -11.58 -2.48 -12.32
N TRP A 190 -12.30 -1.38 -12.22
CA TRP A 190 -12.88 -0.88 -10.97
C TRP A 190 -14.39 -1.08 -10.97
N GLU A 191 -15.01 -1.03 -9.81
CA GLU A 191 -16.47 -1.10 -9.65
C GLU A 191 -17.10 -2.36 -10.28
N ASN A 192 -16.44 -3.53 -10.08
CA ASN A 192 -16.93 -4.78 -10.69
C ASN A 192 -18.12 -5.37 -9.95
N PHE A 193 -18.00 -5.53 -8.62
CA PHE A 193 -18.96 -6.25 -7.78
C PHE A 193 -19.40 -5.43 -6.59
N MET A 194 -18.59 -4.50 -6.13
CA MET A 194 -18.86 -3.62 -5.00
C MET A 194 -18.22 -2.25 -5.20
N PRO A 195 -18.75 -1.21 -4.55
CA PRO A 195 -18.13 0.10 -4.54
C PRO A 195 -16.67 0.04 -4.06
N ASN A 196 -15.79 0.73 -4.78
CA ASN A 196 -14.35 0.80 -4.50
C ASN A 196 -13.57 -0.52 -4.67
N ASP A 197 -14.12 -1.52 -5.33
CA ASP A 197 -13.33 -2.71 -5.66
C ASP A 197 -12.41 -2.47 -6.86
N ARG A 198 -11.39 -3.31 -6.97
CA ARG A 198 -10.43 -3.25 -8.07
C ARG A 198 -9.93 -4.65 -8.41
N LEU A 199 -10.16 -5.06 -9.63
CA LEU A 199 -9.58 -6.26 -10.22
C LEU A 199 -8.38 -5.88 -11.08
N ASN A 200 -7.23 -6.50 -10.85
CA ASN A 200 -6.05 -6.40 -11.72
C ASN A 200 -5.74 -7.77 -12.29
N LEU A 201 -5.60 -7.83 -13.59
CA LEU A 201 -5.14 -9.01 -14.33
C LEU A 201 -3.90 -8.63 -15.12
N SER A 202 -2.85 -9.43 -15.07
CA SER A 202 -1.66 -9.18 -15.86
C SER A 202 -0.97 -10.45 -16.33
N TYR A 203 -0.35 -10.32 -17.49
CA TYR A 203 0.55 -11.31 -18.08
C TYR A 203 1.90 -10.67 -18.34
N SER A 204 2.95 -11.29 -17.85
CA SER A 204 4.35 -10.85 -18.04
C SER A 204 5.13 -11.91 -18.79
N LEU A 205 5.99 -11.46 -19.69
CA LEU A 205 6.81 -12.34 -20.53
C LEU A 205 8.19 -11.74 -20.79
N ASP A 206 9.14 -12.59 -21.14
CA ASP A 206 10.36 -12.14 -21.79
C ASP A 206 10.07 -11.81 -23.27
N PRO A 207 10.30 -10.56 -23.74
CA PRO A 207 9.94 -10.18 -25.10
C PRO A 207 10.79 -10.82 -26.20
N LYS A 208 11.96 -11.38 -25.87
CA LYS A 208 12.80 -12.10 -26.83
C LYS A 208 12.38 -13.54 -26.99
N ASP A 209 12.00 -14.15 -25.88
CA ASP A 209 11.58 -15.55 -25.85
C ASP A 209 10.60 -15.78 -24.70
N ALA A 210 9.33 -15.93 -25.01
CA ALA A 210 8.28 -16.13 -24.02
C ALA A 210 8.41 -17.47 -23.26
N SER A 211 9.19 -18.45 -23.77
CA SER A 211 9.47 -19.70 -23.04
C SER A 211 10.46 -19.49 -21.89
N GLN A 212 11.32 -18.46 -21.96
CA GLN A 212 12.26 -18.14 -20.89
C GLN A 212 11.59 -17.57 -19.65
N LEU A 213 10.46 -16.91 -19.80
CA LEU A 213 9.59 -16.52 -18.70
C LEU A 213 8.19 -16.21 -19.19
N SER A 214 7.21 -16.83 -18.58
CA SER A 214 5.82 -16.38 -18.63
C SER A 214 5.23 -16.36 -17.22
N SER A 215 4.45 -15.32 -16.90
CA SER A 215 3.84 -15.19 -15.58
C SER A 215 2.46 -14.55 -15.69
N TYR A 216 1.50 -15.16 -15.04
CA TYR A 216 0.13 -14.70 -14.90
C TYR A 216 -0.11 -14.23 -13.48
N PHE A 217 -0.77 -13.11 -13.33
CA PHE A 217 -1.11 -12.58 -12.02
C PHE A 217 -2.53 -11.99 -12.03
N ALA A 218 -3.26 -12.29 -10.97
CA ALA A 218 -4.57 -11.73 -10.69
C ALA A 218 -4.64 -11.23 -9.25
N SER A 219 -5.22 -10.07 -9.03
CA SER A 219 -5.54 -9.60 -7.68
C SER A 219 -6.88 -8.89 -7.66
N TYR A 220 -7.65 -9.13 -6.60
CA TYR A 220 -8.91 -8.47 -6.35
C TYR A 220 -8.86 -7.80 -4.98
N GLN A 221 -8.94 -6.47 -5.01
CA GLN A 221 -8.99 -5.63 -3.83
C GLN A 221 -10.44 -5.19 -3.60
N PHE A 222 -10.91 -5.27 -2.36
CA PHE A 222 -12.26 -4.91 -1.97
C PHE A 222 -12.31 -4.45 -0.51
N GLY A 223 -13.46 -3.94 -0.10
CA GLY A 223 -13.70 -3.47 1.26
C GLY A 223 -14.06 -2.00 1.35
N SER A 224 -14.13 -1.49 2.57
CA SER A 224 -14.42 -0.08 2.84
C SER A 224 -13.13 0.73 3.04
N SER A 225 -13.28 2.05 3.23
CA SER A 225 -12.18 2.93 3.67
C SER A 225 -11.53 2.46 4.98
N ASP A 226 -12.31 1.79 5.83
CA ASP A 226 -11.89 1.37 7.16
C ASP A 226 -11.37 -0.08 7.19
N PHE A 227 -11.51 -0.83 6.11
CA PHE A 227 -11.02 -2.21 6.03
C PHE A 227 -10.76 -2.63 4.59
N THR A 228 -9.53 -2.50 4.15
CA THR A 228 -9.11 -2.91 2.81
C THR A 228 -8.62 -4.36 2.82
N GLN A 229 -9.14 -5.15 1.90
CA GLN A 229 -8.82 -6.57 1.73
C GLN A 229 -8.34 -6.83 0.32
N THR A 230 -7.42 -7.76 0.15
CA THR A 230 -6.91 -8.17 -1.16
C THR A 230 -6.72 -9.67 -1.19
N VAL A 231 -7.29 -10.34 -2.16
CA VAL A 231 -6.95 -11.70 -2.56
C VAL A 231 -6.10 -11.64 -3.83
N TYR A 232 -5.13 -12.51 -3.94
CA TYR A 232 -4.27 -12.56 -5.12
C TYR A 232 -3.83 -13.98 -5.43
N ALA A 233 -3.54 -14.23 -6.71
CA ALA A 233 -2.94 -15.46 -7.16
C ALA A 233 -2.05 -15.20 -8.38
N GLY A 234 -1.05 -16.05 -8.57
CA GLY A 234 -0.21 -15.99 -9.74
C GLY A 234 0.42 -17.35 -10.03
N TYR A 235 0.82 -17.52 -11.27
CA TYR A 235 1.57 -18.66 -11.75
C TYR A 235 2.69 -18.14 -12.64
N SER A 236 3.86 -18.67 -12.50
CA SER A 236 5.00 -18.37 -13.37
C SER A 236 5.67 -19.64 -13.83
N ASP A 237 6.12 -19.63 -15.06
CA ASP A 237 6.89 -20.69 -15.69
C ASP A 237 8.14 -20.08 -16.32
N SER A 238 9.29 -20.71 -16.12
CA SER A 238 10.56 -20.24 -16.63
C SER A 238 11.47 -21.40 -17.04
N GLU A 239 12.10 -21.26 -18.21
CA GLU A 239 13.09 -22.19 -18.72
C GLU A 239 14.32 -21.41 -19.23
N TYR A 240 15.46 -21.63 -18.62
CA TYR A 240 16.72 -21.00 -18.97
C TYR A 240 17.69 -22.02 -19.51
N GLU A 241 18.02 -21.94 -20.80
CA GLU A 241 18.98 -22.79 -21.44
C GLU A 241 20.39 -22.20 -21.41
N ASN A 242 21.40 -23.12 -21.37
CA ASN A 242 22.81 -22.76 -21.46
C ASN A 242 23.30 -21.75 -20.39
N VAL A 243 22.80 -21.87 -19.18
CA VAL A 243 23.34 -21.10 -18.04
C VAL A 243 24.74 -21.61 -17.75
N THR A 244 25.76 -20.85 -18.12
CA THR A 244 27.14 -21.27 -17.98
C THR A 244 27.65 -20.98 -16.56
N SER A 245 27.98 -22.01 -15.80
CA SER A 245 28.75 -21.92 -14.58
C SER A 245 30.10 -22.58 -14.77
N SER A 246 31.15 -21.76 -14.81
CA SER A 246 32.59 -22.13 -14.84
C SER A 246 33.10 -23.18 -15.86
N SER A 247 32.35 -24.16 -16.33
CA SER A 247 32.72 -25.12 -17.39
C SER A 247 31.60 -26.11 -17.72
N LEU A 248 30.45 -25.96 -17.09
CA LEU A 248 29.30 -26.82 -17.31
C LEU A 248 28.13 -25.99 -17.85
N ASN A 249 27.56 -26.44 -18.96
CA ASN A 249 26.29 -25.91 -19.41
C ASN A 249 25.19 -26.53 -18.53
N MET A 250 24.32 -25.68 -18.02
CA MET A 250 23.16 -26.06 -17.23
C MET A 250 21.91 -25.48 -17.87
N ASP A 251 20.85 -26.27 -17.91
CA ASP A 251 19.51 -25.77 -18.19
C ASP A 251 18.75 -25.79 -16.87
N ILE A 252 18.01 -24.71 -16.59
CA ILE A 252 17.22 -24.55 -15.37
C ILE A 252 15.79 -24.32 -15.79
N ALA A 253 14.90 -25.22 -15.36
CA ALA A 253 13.46 -25.05 -15.52
C ALA A 253 12.81 -24.89 -14.15
N GLY A 254 11.79 -24.07 -14.05
CA GLY A 254 11.06 -23.93 -12.82
C GLY A 254 9.70 -23.30 -13.04
N ASP A 255 8.75 -23.78 -12.29
CA ASP A 255 7.42 -23.21 -12.24
C ASP A 255 7.01 -22.90 -10.79
N GLY A 256 6.06 -22.02 -10.65
CA GLY A 256 5.60 -21.64 -9.33
C GLY A 256 4.19 -21.10 -9.33
N PHE A 257 3.39 -21.63 -8.43
CA PHE A 257 2.08 -21.09 -8.09
C PHE A 257 2.15 -20.37 -6.74
N PHE A 258 1.51 -19.23 -6.65
CA PHE A 258 1.30 -18.57 -5.37
C PHE A 258 -0.11 -17.99 -5.28
N ALA A 259 -0.64 -18.01 -4.08
CA ALA A 259 -1.92 -17.37 -3.76
C ALA A 259 -1.87 -16.80 -2.35
N GLY A 260 -2.71 -15.81 -2.06
CA GLY A 260 -2.74 -15.27 -0.73
C GLY A 260 -3.88 -14.29 -0.48
N TYR A 261 -3.92 -13.90 0.77
CA TYR A 261 -4.84 -12.91 1.30
C TYR A 261 -4.09 -11.89 2.13
N SER A 262 -4.49 -10.64 2.02
CA SER A 262 -4.01 -9.58 2.91
C SER A 262 -5.14 -8.63 3.29
N ALA A 263 -5.08 -8.13 4.50
CA ALA A 263 -6.02 -7.15 5.01
C ALA A 263 -5.28 -6.07 5.80
N VAL A 264 -5.80 -4.84 5.70
CA VAL A 264 -5.34 -3.68 6.46
C VAL A 264 -6.53 -3.09 7.19
N TYR A 265 -6.45 -3.08 8.51
CA TYR A 265 -7.47 -2.56 9.40
C TYR A 265 -6.94 -1.35 10.15
N PRO A 266 -7.44 -0.14 9.89
CA PRO A 266 -7.07 1.07 10.61
C PRO A 266 -7.50 0.99 12.09
N ILE A 267 -6.60 1.36 13.00
CA ILE A 267 -6.85 1.43 14.44
C ILE A 267 -6.54 2.80 15.04
N GLY A 268 -6.20 3.78 14.20
CA GLY A 268 -5.95 5.16 14.62
C GLY A 268 -7.23 5.83 15.11
N LEU A 269 -7.22 6.35 16.34
CA LEU A 269 -8.38 6.97 16.96
C LEU A 269 -8.70 8.37 16.41
N VAL A 270 -7.70 9.10 15.96
CA VAL A 270 -7.83 10.49 15.47
C VAL A 270 -7.72 10.56 13.95
N ASP A 271 -6.76 9.83 13.39
CA ASP A 271 -6.54 9.67 11.97
C ASP A 271 -6.42 8.16 11.68
N PRO A 272 -7.37 7.56 10.96
CA PRO A 272 -7.34 6.13 10.62
C PRO A 272 -6.03 5.70 9.95
N ASP A 273 -5.42 6.58 9.15
CA ASP A 273 -4.18 6.28 8.42
C ASP A 273 -2.93 6.34 9.33
N SER A 274 -3.03 6.90 10.53
CA SER A 274 -1.88 7.06 11.43
C SER A 274 -1.36 5.71 11.99
N LEU A 275 -2.25 4.74 12.14
CA LEU A 275 -1.92 3.40 12.62
C LEU A 275 -2.91 2.36 12.09
N ALA A 276 -2.39 1.28 11.52
CA ALA A 276 -3.20 0.15 11.05
C ALA A 276 -2.51 -1.18 11.38
N VAL A 277 -3.31 -2.21 11.61
CA VAL A 277 -2.86 -3.61 11.64
C VAL A 277 -2.93 -4.16 10.23
N ASN A 278 -1.87 -4.76 9.76
CA ASN A 278 -1.90 -5.59 8.56
C ASN A 278 -1.76 -7.06 8.93
N PHE A 279 -2.51 -7.92 8.29
CA PHE A 279 -2.44 -9.36 8.48
C PHE A 279 -2.81 -10.10 7.20
N GLY A 280 -2.42 -11.35 7.11
CA GLY A 280 -2.69 -12.14 5.93
C GLY A 280 -1.92 -13.44 5.92
N PHE A 281 -1.96 -14.10 4.78
CA PHE A 281 -1.16 -15.30 4.51
C PHE A 281 -0.80 -15.37 3.03
N SER A 282 0.24 -16.14 2.72
CA SER A 282 0.62 -16.54 1.37
C SER A 282 0.84 -18.05 1.33
N TYR A 283 0.39 -18.68 0.28
CA TYR A 283 0.69 -20.05 -0.10
C TYR A 283 1.62 -20.01 -1.31
N LEU A 284 2.72 -20.73 -1.27
CA LEU A 284 3.67 -20.88 -2.36
C LEU A 284 3.85 -22.36 -2.64
N ASP A 285 3.86 -22.71 -3.93
CA ASP A 285 4.15 -24.04 -4.44
C ASP A 285 5.11 -23.86 -5.61
N LEU A 286 6.36 -24.24 -5.41
CA LEU A 286 7.48 -23.93 -6.28
C LEU A 286 8.17 -25.22 -6.67
N SER A 287 8.44 -25.39 -7.96
CA SER A 287 9.22 -26.49 -8.51
C SER A 287 10.44 -25.96 -9.24
N SER A 288 11.57 -26.62 -9.09
CA SER A 288 12.82 -26.24 -9.75
C SER A 288 13.60 -27.47 -10.18
N GLN A 289 13.98 -27.53 -11.45
CA GLN A 289 14.71 -28.60 -12.03
C GLN A 289 16.00 -28.08 -12.67
N ILE A 290 17.11 -28.76 -12.41
CA ILE A 290 18.43 -28.44 -12.98
C ILE A 290 18.90 -29.60 -13.80
N TYR A 291 19.20 -29.36 -15.08
CA TYR A 291 19.73 -30.31 -16.01
C TYR A 291 21.18 -29.99 -16.38
N LEU A 292 22.05 -30.99 -16.44
CA LEU A 292 23.46 -30.84 -16.76
C LEU A 292 23.80 -31.34 -18.16
N GLY A 293 24.62 -30.55 -18.85
CA GLY A 293 25.22 -30.85 -20.13
C GLY A 293 24.23 -31.03 -21.29
N ASN A 294 24.76 -31.22 -22.49
CA ASN A 294 23.99 -31.34 -23.73
C ASN A 294 22.99 -32.51 -23.77
N ASN A 295 23.16 -33.46 -22.86
CA ASN A 295 22.26 -34.63 -22.75
C ASN A 295 21.10 -34.39 -21.79
N LYS A 296 20.96 -33.20 -21.24
CA LYS A 296 19.92 -32.80 -20.27
C LYS A 296 19.79 -33.84 -19.13
N LEU A 297 20.91 -34.18 -18.47
CA LEU A 297 20.88 -35.08 -17.32
C LEU A 297 20.31 -34.33 -16.11
N LEU A 298 19.18 -34.81 -15.57
CA LEU A 298 18.58 -34.24 -14.37
C LEU A 298 19.55 -34.34 -13.19
N ALA A 299 19.96 -33.22 -12.66
CA ALA A 299 20.90 -33.07 -11.55
C ALA A 299 20.21 -32.72 -10.24
N SER A 300 19.15 -31.95 -10.30
CA SER A 300 18.31 -31.59 -9.15
C SER A 300 16.85 -31.51 -9.57
N ASP A 301 15.97 -31.91 -8.68
CA ASP A 301 14.51 -31.81 -8.79
C ASP A 301 13.99 -31.46 -7.40
N GLU A 302 13.54 -30.23 -7.23
CA GLU A 302 13.20 -29.69 -5.93
C GLU A 302 11.79 -29.09 -5.96
N ASP A 303 10.94 -29.58 -5.08
CA ASP A 303 9.62 -29.02 -4.83
C ASP A 303 9.59 -28.37 -3.43
N LEU A 304 8.95 -27.24 -3.33
CA LEU A 304 8.82 -26.50 -2.07
C LEU A 304 7.42 -25.93 -1.92
N THR A 305 6.72 -26.37 -0.89
CA THR A 305 5.40 -25.85 -0.51
C THR A 305 5.48 -25.10 0.81
N LEU A 306 5.11 -23.83 0.82
CA LEU A 306 5.13 -22.97 2.00
C LEU A 306 3.75 -22.36 2.28
N PHE A 307 3.36 -22.33 3.56
CA PHE A 307 2.24 -21.55 4.07
C PHE A 307 2.74 -20.48 5.05
N LEU A 308 2.62 -19.23 4.66
CA LEU A 308 3.30 -18.10 5.28
C LEU A 308 2.29 -17.09 5.85
N PRO A 309 1.79 -17.28 7.07
CA PRO A 309 1.04 -16.25 7.75
C PRO A 309 1.93 -15.03 8.05
N ARG A 310 1.31 -13.86 8.02
CA ARG A 310 1.96 -12.58 8.33
C ARG A 310 1.09 -11.71 9.19
N ILE A 311 1.73 -10.95 10.07
CA ILE A 311 1.09 -9.92 10.88
C ILE A 311 2.03 -8.73 11.02
N GLY A 312 1.48 -7.54 11.12
CA GLY A 312 2.29 -6.34 11.31
C GLY A 312 1.47 -5.12 11.68
N LEU A 313 2.20 -4.06 11.94
CA LEU A 313 1.70 -2.72 12.15
C LEU A 313 2.27 -1.82 11.07
N GLN A 314 1.48 -0.87 10.62
CA GLN A 314 1.91 0.15 9.67
C GLN A 314 1.23 1.47 9.98
N GLY A 315 1.84 2.56 9.54
CA GLY A 315 1.22 3.86 9.72
C GLY A 315 1.87 4.94 8.88
N LYS A 316 1.14 6.03 8.75
CA LYS A 316 1.61 7.29 8.18
C LYS A 316 1.86 8.27 9.32
N PHE A 317 2.75 9.19 9.09
CA PHE A 317 3.00 10.31 10.00
C PHE A 317 3.30 11.56 9.19
N ALA A 318 2.79 12.69 9.66
CA ALA A 318 3.08 13.99 9.08
C ALA A 318 4.11 14.74 9.95
N ASN A 319 4.91 15.58 9.33
CA ASN A 319 5.88 16.46 9.99
C ASN A 319 6.83 15.75 10.98
N PRO A 320 7.49 14.65 10.60
CA PRO A 320 8.40 13.93 11.49
C PRO A 320 9.59 14.82 11.87
N PHE A 321 9.94 14.82 13.15
CA PHE A 321 11.09 15.57 13.67
C PHE A 321 11.10 17.07 13.36
N GLY A 322 9.93 17.69 13.10
CA GLY A 322 9.82 19.08 12.70
C GLY A 322 10.05 19.33 11.21
N LEU A 323 10.18 18.32 10.41
CA LEU A 323 10.18 18.37 8.95
C LEU A 323 8.75 18.61 8.42
N ARG A 324 8.64 19.10 7.19
CA ARG A 324 7.33 19.42 6.56
C ARG A 324 6.73 18.26 5.78
N GLY A 325 7.51 17.19 5.63
CA GLY A 325 7.14 16.06 4.78
C GLY A 325 6.28 15.03 5.48
N ASP A 326 5.93 14.04 4.70
CA ASP A 326 5.15 12.88 5.12
C ASP A 326 6.02 11.63 5.15
N GLY A 327 5.70 10.70 6.03
CA GLY A 327 6.39 9.44 6.13
C GLY A 327 5.44 8.27 6.28
N PHE A 328 6.01 7.11 6.00
CA PHE A 328 5.38 5.80 6.14
C PHE A 328 6.33 4.86 6.88
N TRP A 329 5.80 4.03 7.74
CA TRP A 329 6.52 2.95 8.38
C TRP A 329 5.71 1.68 8.42
N SER A 330 6.37 0.54 8.39
CA SER A 330 5.76 -0.74 8.67
C SER A 330 6.73 -1.64 9.44
N LEU A 331 6.19 -2.39 10.38
CA LEU A 331 6.90 -3.40 11.15
C LEU A 331 6.04 -4.64 11.17
N GLY A 332 6.58 -5.78 10.77
CA GLY A 332 5.82 -7.01 10.73
C GLY A 332 6.70 -8.23 10.82
N ALA A 333 6.07 -9.38 10.79
CA ALA A 333 6.76 -10.66 10.71
C ALA A 333 5.98 -11.63 9.83
N VAL A 334 6.74 -12.50 9.18
CA VAL A 334 6.26 -13.66 8.44
C VAL A 334 6.77 -14.90 9.16
N SER A 335 5.94 -15.92 9.27
CA SER A 335 6.34 -17.23 9.81
C SER A 335 5.99 -18.30 8.82
N ASP A 336 6.69 -19.43 8.88
CA ASP A 336 6.31 -20.63 8.18
C ASP A 336 5.47 -21.54 9.08
N LEU A 337 4.30 -21.93 8.60
CA LEU A 337 3.41 -22.92 9.20
C LEU A 337 3.10 -24.05 8.20
N SER A 338 3.99 -24.27 7.24
CA SER A 338 3.80 -25.31 6.23
C SER A 338 3.85 -26.71 6.86
N SER A 339 3.15 -27.62 6.21
CA SER A 339 3.19 -29.04 6.51
C SER A 339 4.22 -29.80 5.66
N SER A 340 5.08 -29.08 4.92
CA SER A 340 6.13 -29.68 4.10
C SER A 340 6.95 -30.67 4.93
N ASP A 341 7.29 -31.82 4.35
CA ASP A 341 8.14 -32.77 5.04
C ASP A 341 9.53 -32.16 5.27
N ASP A 342 10.15 -32.49 6.41
CA ASP A 342 11.52 -32.04 6.71
C ASP A 342 12.51 -32.45 5.59
N ASN A 343 12.17 -33.48 4.82
CA ASN A 343 12.97 -33.92 3.66
C ASN A 343 12.98 -32.92 2.52
N GLU A 344 11.87 -32.24 2.22
CA GLU A 344 11.80 -31.23 1.14
C GLU A 344 12.62 -29.98 1.49
N LEU A 345 12.55 -29.52 2.73
CA LEU A 345 13.37 -28.42 3.21
C LEU A 345 14.85 -28.79 3.27
N ASN A 346 15.18 -30.01 3.73
CA ASN A 346 16.55 -30.52 3.85
C ASN A 346 17.25 -30.73 2.50
N ILE A 347 16.51 -30.92 1.41
CA ILE A 347 17.11 -31.01 0.06
C ILE A 347 17.68 -29.65 -0.35
N GLN A 348 16.96 -28.55 -0.06
CA GLN A 348 17.44 -27.21 -0.37
C GLN A 348 18.61 -26.77 0.53
N ASN A 349 18.50 -27.01 1.82
CA ASN A 349 19.55 -26.78 2.81
C ASN A 349 19.30 -27.72 4.02
N PRO A 350 20.26 -28.61 4.38
CA PRO A 350 20.14 -29.50 5.53
C PRO A 350 19.91 -28.79 6.89
N GLU A 351 20.12 -27.48 6.95
CA GLU A 351 19.95 -26.67 8.13
C GLU A 351 18.64 -25.90 8.16
N LEU A 352 17.76 -26.07 7.15
CA LEU A 352 16.44 -25.46 7.16
C LEU A 352 15.56 -26.14 8.21
N GLU A 353 15.10 -25.34 9.18
CA GLU A 353 14.13 -25.76 10.19
C GLU A 353 12.75 -25.18 9.89
N LYS A 354 11.69 -25.91 10.29
CA LYS A 354 10.31 -25.44 10.22
C LYS A 354 10.04 -24.38 11.29
N GLY A 355 9.07 -23.53 11.00
CA GLY A 355 8.56 -22.60 11.99
C GLY A 355 9.44 -21.37 12.21
N PHE A 356 10.28 -21.04 11.24
CA PHE A 356 11.09 -19.82 11.30
C PHE A 356 10.25 -18.55 11.34
N TRP A 357 10.83 -17.50 11.89
CA TRP A 357 10.24 -16.16 11.93
C TRP A 357 11.14 -15.16 11.21
N VAL A 358 10.54 -14.39 10.31
CA VAL A 358 11.24 -13.35 9.56
C VAL A 358 10.63 -11.99 9.89
N PRO A 359 11.17 -11.25 10.88
CA PRO A 359 10.81 -9.87 11.10
C PRO A 359 11.20 -9.01 9.89
N LYS A 360 10.30 -8.09 9.53
CA LYS A 360 10.48 -7.16 8.40
C LYS A 360 10.20 -5.74 8.85
N VAL A 361 10.96 -4.80 8.32
CA VAL A 361 10.80 -3.38 8.56
C VAL A 361 10.87 -2.63 7.25
N SER A 362 9.96 -1.65 7.08
CA SER A 362 10.03 -0.69 5.99
C SER A 362 9.81 0.72 6.54
N PHE A 363 10.55 1.67 6.02
CA PHE A 363 10.44 3.08 6.37
C PHE A 363 10.63 3.93 5.12
N ALA A 364 9.82 4.96 4.97
CA ALA A 364 9.98 5.94 3.90
C ALA A 364 9.57 7.32 4.41
N ILE A 365 10.29 8.34 3.97
CA ILE A 365 9.97 9.75 4.20
C ILE A 365 10.21 10.54 2.93
N VAL A 366 9.35 11.51 2.66
CA VAL A 366 9.50 12.47 1.57
C VAL A 366 9.44 13.87 2.16
N GLU A 367 10.52 14.61 2.05
CA GLU A 367 10.64 15.98 2.53
C GLU A 367 10.72 16.96 1.36
N PRO A 368 9.78 17.91 1.22
CA PRO A 368 9.90 18.99 0.26
C PRO A 368 11.07 19.91 0.65
N VAL A 369 11.97 20.16 -0.30
CA VAL A 369 13.16 21.01 -0.09
C VAL A 369 13.29 22.03 -1.19
N GLU A 370 13.97 23.12 -0.88
CA GLU A 370 14.43 24.10 -1.86
C GLU A 370 15.97 24.17 -1.80
N PHE A 371 16.62 23.77 -2.89
CA PHE A 371 18.06 23.75 -3.00
C PHE A 371 18.51 24.61 -4.18
N LEU A 372 19.40 25.59 -3.94
CA LEU A 372 19.89 26.54 -4.95
C LEU A 372 18.76 27.26 -5.72
N GLY A 373 17.63 27.53 -5.07
CA GLY A 373 16.47 28.17 -5.71
C GLY A 373 15.57 27.22 -6.54
N ALA A 374 15.93 25.95 -6.67
CA ALA A 374 15.10 24.93 -7.28
C ALA A 374 14.25 24.21 -6.21
N LYS A 375 12.95 24.14 -6.44
CA LYS A 375 12.05 23.33 -5.62
C LYS A 375 12.23 21.86 -5.97
N GLY A 376 12.16 20.99 -4.95
CA GLY A 376 12.32 19.57 -5.12
C GLY A 376 11.87 18.80 -3.89
N GLY A 377 12.27 17.54 -3.81
CA GLY A 377 12.04 16.67 -2.66
C GLY A 377 13.22 15.78 -2.37
N ILE A 378 13.47 15.53 -1.09
CA ILE A 378 14.36 14.46 -0.65
C ILE A 378 13.49 13.30 -0.23
N LYS A 379 13.79 12.11 -0.75
CA LYS A 379 13.14 10.86 -0.39
C LYS A 379 14.16 9.93 0.20
N PHE A 380 13.89 9.45 1.40
CA PHE A 380 14.65 8.39 2.03
C PHE A 380 13.78 7.14 2.13
N LYS A 381 14.32 5.99 1.80
CA LYS A 381 13.69 4.68 1.97
C LYS A 381 14.65 3.75 2.68
N LEU A 382 14.10 2.88 3.53
CA LEU A 382 14.77 1.78 4.18
C LEU A 382 13.86 0.55 4.13
N ASP A 383 14.39 -0.59 3.77
CA ASP A 383 13.70 -1.87 3.79
C ASP A 383 14.64 -2.95 4.30
N GLY A 384 14.19 -3.76 5.26
CA GLY A 384 15.01 -4.77 5.91
C GLY A 384 14.23 -5.99 6.34
N GLN A 385 14.94 -7.10 6.46
CA GLN A 385 14.51 -8.31 7.14
C GLN A 385 15.65 -8.90 7.95
N ALA A 386 15.31 -9.69 8.97
CA ALA A 386 16.26 -10.46 9.74
C ALA A 386 15.78 -11.90 9.89
N SER A 387 16.72 -12.83 9.94
CA SER A 387 16.49 -14.21 10.32
C SER A 387 17.66 -14.68 11.17
N SER A 388 17.39 -15.51 12.16
CA SER A 388 18.42 -16.21 12.94
C SER A 388 18.76 -17.59 12.35
N GLU A 389 18.05 -17.98 11.31
CA GLU A 389 18.12 -19.31 10.70
C GLU A 389 18.19 -19.17 9.17
N PRO A 390 18.77 -20.13 8.47
CA PRO A 390 18.73 -20.18 7.02
C PRO A 390 17.29 -20.14 6.51
N LEU A 391 17.06 -19.48 5.38
CA LEU A 391 15.75 -19.37 4.75
C LEU A 391 15.77 -20.04 3.36
N PRO A 392 14.61 -20.57 2.91
CA PRO A 392 14.43 -20.91 1.51
C PRO A 392 14.76 -19.72 0.61
N THR A 393 15.34 -19.96 -0.55
CA THR A 393 15.79 -18.91 -1.49
C THR A 393 14.66 -17.93 -1.85
N SER A 394 13.43 -18.42 -1.94
CA SER A 394 12.24 -17.61 -2.21
C SER A 394 11.90 -16.58 -1.12
N LEU A 395 12.42 -16.76 0.10
CA LEU A 395 12.19 -15.87 1.24
C LEU A 395 13.39 -15.01 1.60
N LYS A 396 14.56 -15.26 1.00
CA LYS A 396 15.77 -14.46 1.24
C LYS A 396 15.58 -13.02 0.76
N LYS A 397 16.21 -12.08 1.46
CA LYS A 397 16.31 -10.69 1.03
C LYS A 397 17.24 -10.61 -0.17
N SER A 398 16.74 -10.11 -1.29
CA SER A 398 17.58 -9.80 -2.45
C SER A 398 17.98 -8.34 -2.48
N ILE A 399 19.21 -8.05 -2.93
CA ILE A 399 19.72 -6.72 -3.23
C ILE A 399 20.34 -6.69 -4.63
N GLY A 400 20.40 -5.50 -5.23
CA GLY A 400 20.77 -5.25 -6.62
C GLY A 400 19.57 -4.91 -7.49
N GLY A 401 19.77 -4.07 -8.49
CA GLY A 401 18.78 -3.64 -9.47
C GLY A 401 17.93 -2.45 -9.06
N ILE A 402 16.95 -2.15 -9.91
CA ILE A 402 16.12 -0.93 -9.82
C ILE A 402 15.33 -0.84 -8.50
N ALA A 403 14.99 -1.97 -7.91
CA ALA A 403 14.15 -2.01 -6.70
C ALA A 403 14.93 -1.79 -5.40
N SER A 404 16.26 -1.90 -5.40
CA SER A 404 17.07 -1.82 -4.18
C SER A 404 18.35 -1.01 -4.35
N VAL A 405 19.38 -1.53 -5.03
CA VAL A 405 20.65 -0.84 -5.25
C VAL A 405 20.89 -0.73 -6.77
N ARG A 406 20.54 0.42 -7.32
CA ARG A 406 20.68 0.71 -8.77
C ARG A 406 22.15 0.70 -9.18
N GLY A 407 22.42 0.31 -10.43
CA GLY A 407 23.80 0.15 -10.93
C GLY A 407 24.34 -1.28 -10.86
N TYR A 408 23.77 -2.12 -10.02
CA TYR A 408 24.01 -3.56 -9.97
C TYR A 408 22.99 -4.35 -10.79
N ARG A 409 23.27 -5.62 -11.05
CA ARG A 409 22.33 -6.53 -11.72
C ARG A 409 21.07 -6.73 -10.87
N GLU A 410 19.99 -7.11 -11.53
CA GLU A 410 18.75 -7.41 -10.81
C GLU A 410 18.94 -8.65 -9.92
N ARG A 411 18.60 -8.50 -8.62
CA ARG A 411 18.72 -9.56 -7.62
C ARG A 411 20.12 -10.17 -7.55
N GLU A 412 21.15 -9.39 -7.60
CA GLU A 412 22.56 -9.85 -7.70
C GLU A 412 23.05 -10.64 -6.48
N ALA A 413 22.54 -10.33 -5.29
CA ALA A 413 22.87 -11.06 -4.07
C ALA A 413 21.64 -11.29 -3.19
N TYR A 414 21.69 -12.38 -2.44
CA TYR A 414 20.64 -12.83 -1.54
C TYR A 414 21.21 -13.11 -0.15
N GLY A 415 20.41 -12.92 0.88
CA GLY A 415 20.75 -13.28 2.26
C GLY A 415 19.51 -13.51 3.13
N ASP A 416 19.68 -14.28 4.18
CA ASP A 416 18.66 -14.55 5.18
C ASP A 416 18.32 -13.30 5.98
N THR A 417 19.35 -12.56 6.34
CA THR A 417 19.28 -11.22 6.92
C THR A 417 19.76 -10.19 5.90
N GLY A 418 19.11 -9.04 5.82
CA GLY A 418 19.58 -7.98 4.94
C GLY A 418 18.76 -6.71 5.00
N MET A 419 19.36 -5.65 4.46
CA MET A 419 18.73 -4.34 4.37
C MET A 419 19.14 -3.62 3.09
N SER A 420 18.29 -2.74 2.62
CA SER A 420 18.57 -1.80 1.55
C SER A 420 18.07 -0.40 1.91
N MET A 421 18.81 0.63 1.53
CA MET A 421 18.41 2.02 1.70
C MET A 421 18.64 2.81 0.42
N SER A 422 17.83 3.84 0.22
CA SER A 422 17.94 4.78 -0.89
C SER A 422 17.72 6.19 -0.37
N LEU A 423 18.62 7.09 -0.73
CA LEU A 423 18.47 8.53 -0.55
C LEU A 423 18.41 9.16 -1.94
N GLU A 424 17.30 9.81 -2.24
CA GLU A 424 17.01 10.37 -3.55
C GLU A 424 16.63 11.85 -3.42
N TYR A 425 17.25 12.70 -4.21
CA TYR A 425 16.86 14.08 -4.42
C TYR A 425 16.20 14.22 -5.79
N SER A 426 14.97 14.68 -5.83
CA SER A 426 14.23 14.97 -7.06
C SER A 426 14.05 16.47 -7.23
N MET A 427 14.39 16.99 -8.39
CA MET A 427 14.10 18.38 -8.76
C MET A 427 12.73 18.45 -9.42
N MET A 428 11.90 19.42 -9.03
CA MET A 428 10.69 19.68 -9.81
C MET A 428 11.09 20.27 -11.17
N SER A 429 10.63 19.68 -12.23
CA SER A 429 10.78 20.24 -13.58
C SER A 429 9.60 21.13 -13.93
N GLU A 430 9.80 21.94 -14.96
CA GLU A 430 8.69 22.64 -15.62
C GLU A 430 7.86 21.66 -16.45
N LYS A 431 6.62 22.03 -16.74
CA LYS A 431 5.76 21.27 -17.63
C LYS A 431 6.43 21.10 -18.99
N THR A 432 6.37 19.88 -19.50
CA THR A 432 6.99 19.48 -20.77
C THR A 432 5.97 18.77 -21.61
N SER A 433 6.00 19.00 -22.94
CA SER A 433 5.20 18.21 -23.89
C SER A 433 6.14 17.38 -24.75
N ILE A 434 5.94 16.06 -24.75
CA ILE A 434 6.71 15.11 -25.55
C ILE A 434 5.73 14.30 -26.41
N PHE A 435 5.94 14.31 -27.74
CA PHE A 435 5.06 13.65 -28.70
C PHE A 435 3.57 14.06 -28.61
N GLY A 436 3.30 15.30 -28.15
CA GLY A 436 1.94 15.80 -27.99
C GLY A 436 1.24 15.40 -26.70
N LEU A 437 1.93 14.69 -25.80
CA LEU A 437 1.49 14.41 -24.45
C LEU A 437 2.09 15.44 -23.49
N ASP A 438 1.24 16.13 -22.77
CA ASP A 438 1.67 17.07 -21.73
C ASP A 438 2.03 16.31 -20.46
N GLY A 439 3.07 16.77 -19.78
CA GLY A 439 3.53 16.07 -18.60
C GLY A 439 4.59 16.81 -17.81
N ASN A 440 5.14 16.13 -16.85
CA ASN A 440 6.22 16.63 -16.00
C ASN A 440 7.40 15.67 -16.05
N VAL A 441 8.61 16.21 -16.23
CA VAL A 441 9.85 15.43 -16.17
C VAL A 441 10.64 15.88 -14.94
N GLN A 442 11.03 14.96 -14.10
CA GLN A 442 11.85 15.19 -12.92
C GLN A 442 13.26 14.66 -13.14
N ASN A 443 14.26 15.47 -12.80
CA ASN A 443 15.63 15.00 -12.66
C ASN A 443 15.78 14.43 -11.25
N ILE A 444 16.37 13.26 -11.15
CA ILE A 444 16.67 12.61 -9.88
C ILE A 444 18.15 12.37 -9.73
N PHE A 445 18.65 12.47 -8.50
CA PHE A 445 19.98 12.07 -8.07
C PHE A 445 19.85 11.15 -6.87
N PHE A 446 20.60 10.07 -6.84
CA PHE A 446 20.43 9.08 -5.79
C PHE A 446 21.74 8.52 -5.29
N TYR A 447 21.68 8.03 -4.06
CA TYR A 447 22.65 7.16 -3.43
C TYR A 447 21.91 5.97 -2.83
N ASP A 448 22.29 4.77 -3.24
CA ASP A 448 21.71 3.52 -2.76
C ASP A 448 22.77 2.69 -2.06
N ALA A 449 22.38 1.98 -1.00
CA ALA A 449 23.22 1.00 -0.33
C ALA A 449 22.42 -0.22 0.09
N GLY A 450 23.05 -1.37 0.12
CA GLY A 450 22.45 -2.62 0.54
C GLY A 450 23.48 -3.57 1.15
N TYR A 451 23.00 -4.42 2.03
CA TYR A 451 23.78 -5.46 2.67
C TYR A 451 22.92 -6.69 2.89
N VAL A 452 23.45 -7.85 2.61
CA VAL A 452 22.83 -9.15 2.90
C VAL A 452 23.86 -10.08 3.51
N SER A 453 23.40 -10.97 4.39
CA SER A 453 24.20 -12.05 4.98
C SER A 453 23.39 -13.34 5.07
N ASN A 454 24.06 -14.46 4.93
CA ASN A 454 23.50 -15.78 5.08
C ASN A 454 23.86 -16.36 6.45
N GLU A 455 22.95 -17.15 7.00
CA GLU A 455 23.10 -17.87 8.26
C GLU A 455 23.41 -19.35 7.99
N GLY A 456 23.97 -20.04 8.98
CA GLY A 456 24.23 -21.49 8.93
C GLY A 456 25.67 -21.88 8.58
N VAL A 457 26.00 -23.18 8.78
CA VAL A 457 27.35 -23.73 8.66
C VAL A 457 27.79 -23.94 7.20
N MET A 458 26.83 -24.08 6.29
CA MET A 458 27.10 -24.18 4.84
C MET A 458 27.45 -22.83 4.23
N ALA A 459 27.37 -21.77 5.00
CA ALA A 459 27.82 -20.45 4.64
C ALA A 459 29.32 -20.52 4.27
N SER A 460 29.66 -20.23 3.02
CA SER A 460 31.03 -20.26 2.51
C SER A 460 31.78 -18.98 2.93
N VAL A 461 33.07 -18.92 2.66
CA VAL A 461 33.96 -17.81 3.04
C VAL A 461 33.46 -16.39 2.65
N ASN A 462 32.39 -16.27 1.84
CA ASN A 462 31.72 -15.01 1.44
C ASN A 462 30.24 -15.00 1.86
N ASP A 463 29.98 -15.06 3.16
CA ASP A 463 28.62 -15.13 3.71
C ASP A 463 27.84 -13.83 3.61
N SER A 464 28.47 -12.76 3.21
CA SER A 464 27.84 -11.44 3.13
C SER A 464 28.26 -10.66 1.90
N THR A 465 27.32 -9.87 1.39
CA THR A 465 27.56 -8.98 0.25
C THR A 465 27.06 -7.58 0.59
N GLY A 466 27.93 -6.60 0.41
CA GLY A 466 27.62 -5.17 0.52
C GLY A 466 27.65 -4.51 -0.85
N MET A 467 26.69 -3.65 -1.12
CA MET A 467 26.57 -2.89 -2.36
C MET A 467 26.37 -1.42 -2.05
N GLN A 468 26.98 -0.55 -2.85
CA GLN A 468 26.78 0.89 -2.79
C GLN A 468 26.84 1.46 -4.20
N SER A 469 25.99 2.42 -4.50
CA SER A 469 25.99 3.11 -5.78
C SER A 469 25.53 4.55 -5.65
N PHE A 470 25.89 5.36 -6.62
CA PHE A 470 25.28 6.65 -6.86
C PHE A 470 24.80 6.74 -8.31
N GLY A 471 23.91 7.68 -8.57
CA GLY A 471 23.44 7.84 -9.93
C GLY A 471 22.53 9.02 -10.12
N ALA A 472 22.05 9.11 -11.35
CA ALA A 472 21.10 10.12 -11.77
C ALA A 472 20.10 9.54 -12.76
N GLY A 473 18.97 10.22 -12.95
CA GLY A 473 17.96 9.77 -13.90
C GLY A 473 16.91 10.82 -14.20
N LEU A 474 16.02 10.42 -15.08
CA LEU A 474 14.85 11.17 -15.50
C LEU A 474 13.60 10.32 -15.24
N ILE A 475 12.61 10.93 -14.60
CA ILE A 475 11.28 10.32 -14.43
C ILE A 475 10.29 11.26 -15.07
N GLY A 476 9.57 10.79 -16.09
CA GLY A 476 8.54 11.51 -16.81
C GLY A 476 7.16 10.92 -16.51
N ASN A 477 6.20 11.80 -16.16
CA ASN A 477 4.79 11.45 -16.01
C ASN A 477 4.01 12.31 -16.98
N PHE A 478 3.43 11.69 -18.01
CA PHE A 478 2.74 12.36 -19.12
C PHE A 478 1.25 12.11 -19.00
N GLU A 479 0.56 13.10 -18.44
CA GLU A 479 -0.85 13.00 -18.09
C GLU A 479 -1.10 11.69 -17.33
N GLU A 480 -2.17 11.01 -17.65
CA GLU A 480 -2.45 9.67 -17.10
C GLU A 480 -2.07 8.54 -18.08
N THR A 481 -1.46 8.88 -19.20
CA THR A 481 -1.25 7.98 -20.34
C THR A 481 0.08 7.25 -20.27
N ALA A 482 1.18 7.92 -19.85
CA ALA A 482 2.50 7.31 -19.87
C ALA A 482 3.38 7.71 -18.70
N ASP A 483 4.06 6.71 -18.13
CA ASP A 483 5.16 6.91 -17.19
C ASP A 483 6.45 6.38 -17.81
N ILE A 484 7.51 7.18 -17.80
CA ILE A 484 8.81 6.83 -18.36
C ILE A 484 9.88 7.03 -17.27
N SER A 485 10.76 6.07 -17.13
CA SER A 485 11.92 6.18 -16.23
C SER A 485 13.19 5.76 -16.96
N LEU A 486 14.22 6.58 -16.85
CA LEU A 486 15.56 6.29 -17.34
C LEU A 486 16.57 6.70 -16.26
N GLN A 487 17.28 5.73 -15.70
CA GLN A 487 18.19 5.95 -14.59
C GLN A 487 19.51 5.25 -14.85
N VAL A 488 20.60 5.87 -14.45
CA VAL A 488 21.96 5.31 -14.54
C VAL A 488 22.55 5.26 -13.15
N GLY A 489 22.90 4.06 -12.71
CA GLY A 489 23.61 3.82 -11.45
C GLY A 489 25.06 3.42 -11.69
N VAL A 490 25.96 3.91 -10.86
CA VAL A 490 27.40 3.61 -10.89
C VAL A 490 27.77 2.88 -9.60
N PRO A 491 28.14 1.60 -9.65
CA PRO A 491 28.62 0.84 -8.51
C PRO A 491 29.86 1.46 -7.87
N LEU A 492 29.91 1.48 -6.54
CA LEU A 492 31.04 1.95 -5.74
C LEU A 492 31.84 0.81 -5.07
N ALA A 493 31.36 -0.42 -5.21
CA ALA A 493 32.02 -1.61 -4.69
C ALA A 493 31.94 -2.73 -5.72
N ASP A 494 32.97 -3.57 -5.76
CA ASP A 494 32.95 -4.81 -6.55
C ASP A 494 32.01 -5.83 -5.92
N THR A 495 31.30 -6.56 -6.76
CA THR A 495 30.61 -7.79 -6.40
C THR A 495 31.10 -8.94 -7.28
N LEU A 496 30.52 -10.13 -7.10
CA LEU A 496 30.90 -11.28 -7.92
C LEU A 496 30.64 -11.04 -9.41
N ASN A 497 29.56 -10.34 -9.74
CA ASN A 497 29.07 -10.20 -11.11
C ASN A 497 29.12 -8.77 -11.65
N THR A 498 29.30 -7.76 -10.79
CA THR A 498 29.33 -6.34 -11.20
C THR A 498 30.60 -5.68 -10.66
N PRO A 499 31.56 -5.32 -11.55
CA PRO A 499 32.74 -4.55 -11.17
C PRO A 499 32.40 -3.14 -10.72
N MET A 500 33.22 -2.58 -9.84
CA MET A 500 33.14 -1.17 -9.44
C MET A 500 33.27 -0.27 -10.69
N HIS A 501 32.43 0.78 -10.75
CA HIS A 501 32.34 1.74 -11.84
C HIS A 501 31.76 1.19 -13.17
N ASP A 502 31.30 -0.05 -13.21
CA ASP A 502 30.56 -0.58 -14.36
C ASP A 502 29.10 -0.08 -14.32
N ALA A 503 28.90 1.10 -14.93
CA ALA A 503 27.61 1.78 -14.87
C ALA A 503 26.50 1.01 -15.57
N ARG A 504 25.35 0.90 -14.92
CA ARG A 504 24.18 0.22 -15.47
C ARG A 504 23.01 1.17 -15.65
N THR A 505 22.34 1.04 -16.78
CA THR A 505 21.13 1.80 -17.10
C THR A 505 19.89 0.97 -16.75
N HIS A 506 18.96 1.60 -16.03
CA HIS A 506 17.63 1.08 -15.75
C HIS A 506 16.60 1.88 -16.54
N PHE A 507 15.74 1.18 -17.27
CA PHE A 507 14.72 1.76 -18.12
C PHE A 507 13.36 1.12 -17.84
N SER A 508 12.32 1.93 -17.81
CA SER A 508 10.94 1.45 -17.87
C SER A 508 10.03 2.46 -18.56
N ILE A 509 9.05 1.94 -19.27
CA ILE A 509 7.94 2.69 -19.82
C ILE A 509 6.65 1.95 -19.56
N ASN A 510 5.63 2.67 -19.11
CA ASN A 510 4.31 2.14 -18.85
C ASN A 510 3.29 3.03 -19.55
N PHE A 511 2.51 2.46 -20.45
CA PHE A 511 1.38 3.10 -21.11
C PHE A 511 0.07 2.58 -20.54
N ARG A 512 -0.88 3.49 -20.29
CA ARG A 512 -2.26 3.21 -19.90
C ARG A 512 -3.21 3.78 -20.94
N PHE A 513 -4.29 3.06 -21.17
CA PHE A 513 -5.28 3.38 -22.20
C PHE A 513 -6.68 3.56 -21.63
#